data_511e9484e1afead26cdb2d4cd4a7b457
#
_entry.id   511e9484e1afead26cdb2d4cd4a7b457
#
_cell.length_a   1.000
_cell.length_b   1.000
_cell.length_c   1.000
_cell.angle_alpha   90.00
_cell.angle_beta   90.00
_cell.angle_gamma   90.00
#
_symmetry.space_group_name_H-M   'P 1'
#
loop_
_entity.id
_entity.type
_entity.pdbx_description
1 polymer ?
#
loop_
_entity_poly.entity_id
_entity_poly.type
_entity_poly.pdbx_seq_one_letter_code
_entity_poly.pdbx_strand_id
1 'polypeptide(L)'
;MKNRVFLATALRTLVLAALAVTAFAAQADWAAGLSARSPEDQVRDAGRKPAEVLDWLGIGRGMTVMDLVASGGWYTEVLSNAVGSEGVVYAQNPPMIYNFRDGFYDKAMSARLKDGRLANVVRLDRDINETGLQPGTLDAAITALNFHDIVNNPGGAQAGAGFLATVKALLKPGGVLGLIDHVGDSDKNNTELHRLDVEAALPIIEAAGFEMASSDLLRNPDDDRIAMVFNPVIRGQTDRVLYKLTKPADGG
;
A
#
# COMPACT_ATOMS: atom_id res chain seq x y z
N MET A 1 23.90 35.90 -30.37
CA MET A 1 22.74 35.03 -30.12
C MET A 1 23.05 33.51 -30.10
N LYS A 2 24.12 33.02 -30.73
CA LYS A 2 24.44 31.56 -30.80
C LYS A 2 24.93 30.96 -29.50
N ASN A 3 25.58 31.70 -28.58
CA ASN A 3 26.13 31.14 -27.32
C ASN A 3 25.09 30.88 -26.21
N ARG A 4 23.93 31.51 -26.28
CA ARG A 4 22.86 31.26 -25.25
C ARG A 4 22.10 29.95 -25.45
N VAL A 5 22.02 29.46 -26.68
CA VAL A 5 21.32 28.22 -27.01
C VAL A 5 22.13 26.99 -26.56
N PHE A 6 23.47 27.05 -26.70
CA PHE A 6 24.37 25.96 -26.29
C PHE A 6 24.41 25.79 -24.76
N LEU A 7 24.36 26.87 -23.99
CA LEU A 7 24.34 26.78 -22.53
C LEU A 7 23.03 26.17 -22.00
N ALA A 8 21.91 26.51 -22.62
CA ALA A 8 20.60 25.97 -22.18
C ALA A 8 20.46 24.46 -22.47
N THR A 9 21.05 23.99 -23.57
CA THR A 9 21.02 22.58 -23.95
C THR A 9 21.96 21.76 -23.03
N ALA A 10 23.15 22.26 -22.75
CA ALA A 10 24.10 21.60 -21.83
C ALA A 10 23.56 21.51 -20.38
N LEU A 11 22.85 22.55 -19.89
CA LEU A 11 22.28 22.56 -18.57
C LEU A 11 21.10 21.55 -18.45
N ARG A 12 20.27 21.42 -19.50
CA ARG A 12 19.18 20.44 -19.55
C ARG A 12 19.72 19.00 -19.57
N THR A 13 20.79 18.73 -20.29
CA THR A 13 21.41 17.40 -20.35
C THR A 13 22.06 17.02 -19.02
N LEU A 14 22.69 17.96 -18.34
CA LEU A 14 23.27 17.76 -17.01
C LEU A 14 22.20 17.48 -15.93
N VAL A 15 21.09 18.18 -15.96
CA VAL A 15 19.97 17.98 -15.03
C VAL A 15 19.31 16.61 -15.25
N LEU A 16 19.09 16.20 -16.50
CA LEU A 16 18.55 14.88 -16.83
C LEU A 16 19.51 13.75 -16.44
N ALA A 17 20.82 13.92 -16.62
CA ALA A 17 21.81 12.94 -16.19
C ALA A 17 21.89 12.83 -14.65
N ALA A 18 21.81 13.95 -13.93
CA ALA A 18 21.79 13.94 -12.47
C ALA A 18 20.53 13.26 -11.90
N LEU A 19 19.36 13.50 -12.50
CA LEU A 19 18.11 12.83 -12.13
C LEU A 19 18.15 11.32 -12.41
N ALA A 20 18.77 10.89 -13.50
CA ALA A 20 18.94 9.48 -13.82
C ALA A 20 19.88 8.77 -12.81
N VAL A 21 20.98 9.40 -12.42
CA VAL A 21 21.92 8.85 -11.43
C VAL A 21 21.29 8.73 -10.05
N THR A 22 20.48 9.71 -9.63
CA THR A 22 19.77 9.65 -8.35
C THR A 22 18.68 8.58 -8.35
N ALA A 23 17.98 8.37 -9.47
CA ALA A 23 17.01 7.31 -9.62
C ALA A 23 17.66 5.91 -9.56
N PHE A 24 18.79 5.72 -10.21
CA PHE A 24 19.56 4.45 -10.13
C PHE A 24 20.10 4.16 -8.73
N ALA A 25 20.59 5.18 -8.02
CA ALA A 25 21.04 5.02 -6.64
C ALA A 25 19.88 4.68 -5.69
N ALA A 26 18.73 5.30 -5.87
CA ALA A 26 17.50 5.00 -5.12
C ALA A 26 17.02 3.57 -5.37
N GLN A 27 17.05 3.10 -6.62
CA GLN A 27 16.68 1.72 -6.99
C GLN A 27 17.64 0.67 -6.40
N ALA A 28 18.94 0.94 -6.39
CA ALA A 28 19.95 0.04 -5.79
C ALA A 28 19.75 -0.08 -4.27
N ASP A 29 19.40 1.01 -3.60
CA ASP A 29 19.14 1.06 -2.17
C ASP A 29 17.84 0.31 -1.78
N TRP A 30 16.83 0.37 -2.63
CA TRP A 30 15.61 -0.41 -2.54
C TRP A 30 15.89 -1.93 -2.50
N ALA A 31 16.65 -2.41 -3.48
CA ALA A 31 16.97 -3.83 -3.60
C ALA A 31 17.74 -4.32 -2.37
N ALA A 32 18.67 -3.53 -1.85
CA ALA A 32 19.41 -3.86 -0.64
C ALA A 32 18.50 -3.94 0.59
N GLY A 33 17.58 -2.98 0.76
CA GLY A 33 16.61 -2.97 1.86
C GLY A 33 15.67 -4.16 1.83
N LEU A 34 15.16 -4.53 0.64
CA LEU A 34 14.30 -5.71 0.49
C LEU A 34 15.05 -7.02 0.81
N SER A 35 16.31 -7.14 0.40
CA SER A 35 17.14 -8.32 0.64
C SER A 35 17.58 -8.48 2.11
N ALA A 36 17.52 -7.43 2.91
CA ALA A 36 17.88 -7.46 4.33
C ALA A 36 16.72 -7.93 5.24
N ARG A 37 15.51 -8.11 4.69
CA ARG A 37 14.35 -8.61 5.45
C ARG A 37 14.48 -10.10 5.78
N SER A 38 13.62 -10.59 6.67
CA SER A 38 13.64 -12.01 7.03
C SER A 38 13.34 -12.92 5.82
N PRO A 39 13.89 -14.15 5.76
CA PRO A 39 13.58 -15.09 4.70
C PRO A 39 12.09 -15.37 4.54
N GLU A 40 11.33 -15.42 5.63
CA GLU A 40 9.88 -15.62 5.64
C GLU A 40 9.13 -14.47 4.96
N ASP A 41 9.64 -13.24 5.09
CA ASP A 41 9.07 -12.08 4.40
C ASP A 41 9.45 -12.07 2.92
N GLN A 42 10.69 -12.43 2.58
CA GLN A 42 11.18 -12.48 1.20
C GLN A 42 10.44 -13.51 0.33
N VAL A 43 10.05 -14.65 0.91
CA VAL A 43 9.23 -15.67 0.20
C VAL A 43 7.92 -15.07 -0.34
N ARG A 44 7.37 -14.05 0.31
CA ARG A 44 6.13 -13.40 -0.12
C ARG A 44 6.34 -12.43 -1.30
N ASP A 45 7.56 -12.02 -1.58
CA ASP A 45 7.87 -10.99 -2.58
C ASP A 45 7.49 -11.44 -3.99
N ALA A 46 7.70 -12.73 -4.31
CA ALA A 46 7.36 -13.27 -5.61
C ALA A 46 5.89 -13.04 -5.99
N GLY A 47 4.98 -13.22 -5.02
CA GLY A 47 3.55 -12.99 -5.24
C GLY A 47 3.08 -11.56 -4.96
N ARG A 48 3.87 -10.73 -4.28
CA ARG A 48 3.49 -9.36 -3.88
C ARG A 48 4.20 -8.27 -4.67
N LYS A 49 5.32 -8.59 -5.31
CA LYS A 49 6.12 -7.70 -6.19
C LYS A 49 6.29 -6.29 -5.58
N PRO A 50 6.85 -6.18 -4.35
CA PRO A 50 6.78 -4.93 -3.59
C PRO A 50 7.44 -3.76 -4.28
N ALA A 51 8.59 -3.95 -4.95
CA ALA A 51 9.28 -2.87 -5.64
C ALA A 51 8.44 -2.32 -6.78
N GLU A 52 7.93 -3.21 -7.65
CA GLU A 52 7.13 -2.84 -8.81
C GLU A 52 5.78 -2.20 -8.39
N VAL A 53 5.18 -2.69 -7.30
CA VAL A 53 3.95 -2.10 -6.75
C VAL A 53 4.20 -0.68 -6.27
N LEU A 54 5.26 -0.43 -5.48
CA LEU A 54 5.52 0.91 -4.97
C LEU A 54 5.98 1.87 -6.07
N ASP A 55 6.78 1.40 -7.05
CA ASP A 55 7.14 2.20 -8.22
C ASP A 55 5.90 2.63 -8.99
N TRP A 56 4.96 1.71 -9.25
CA TRP A 56 3.72 2.04 -9.96
C TRP A 56 2.82 2.99 -9.17
N LEU A 57 2.76 2.85 -7.85
CA LEU A 57 2.04 3.78 -6.98
C LEU A 57 2.72 5.14 -6.89
N GLY A 58 4.03 5.21 -7.15
CA GLY A 58 4.84 6.42 -7.01
C GLY A 58 5.28 6.67 -5.56
N ILE A 59 5.36 5.61 -4.73
CA ILE A 59 5.80 5.70 -3.33
C ILE A 59 7.33 5.61 -3.28
N GLY A 60 7.96 6.59 -2.64
CA GLY A 60 9.43 6.66 -2.60
C GLY A 60 9.99 7.55 -1.49
N ARG A 61 11.26 7.90 -1.63
CA ARG A 61 12.08 8.61 -0.63
C ARG A 61 11.44 9.85 -0.05
N GLY A 62 11.54 10.00 1.28
CA GLY A 62 11.11 11.17 2.03
C GLY A 62 9.61 11.29 2.24
N MET A 63 8.80 10.37 1.70
CA MET A 63 7.35 10.43 1.83
C MET A 63 6.88 10.07 3.25
N THR A 64 5.77 10.66 3.65
CA THR A 64 4.98 10.26 4.81
C THR A 64 3.86 9.33 4.34
N VAL A 65 3.93 8.06 4.74
CA VAL A 65 3.03 7.02 4.24
C VAL A 65 2.34 6.26 5.38
N MET A 66 1.20 5.64 5.08
CA MET A 66 0.48 4.80 6.04
C MET A 66 0.26 3.40 5.47
N ASP A 67 0.63 2.38 6.26
CA ASP A 67 0.24 0.98 6.08
C ASP A 67 -1.06 0.76 6.87
N LEU A 68 -2.17 0.66 6.15
CA LEU A 68 -3.52 0.53 6.70
C LEU A 68 -3.81 -0.95 7.01
N VAL A 69 -4.24 -1.22 8.24
CA VAL A 69 -4.42 -2.57 8.76
C VAL A 69 -3.14 -3.41 8.56
N ALA A 70 -2.03 -2.83 9.01
CA ALA A 70 -0.67 -3.32 8.77
C ALA A 70 -0.43 -4.76 9.28
N SER A 71 -1.29 -5.27 10.17
CA SER A 71 -1.18 -6.59 10.81
C SER A 71 0.20 -6.78 11.44
N GLY A 72 0.99 -7.78 11.03
CA GLY A 72 2.37 -8.00 11.49
C GLY A 72 3.43 -7.14 10.78
N GLY A 73 3.04 -6.18 9.92
CA GLY A 73 3.93 -5.15 9.38
C GLY A 73 4.77 -5.57 8.17
N TRP A 74 4.30 -6.51 7.34
CA TRP A 74 5.05 -6.87 6.14
C TRP A 74 5.22 -5.68 5.18
N TYR A 75 4.12 -4.97 4.84
CA TYR A 75 4.21 -3.74 4.05
C TYR A 75 4.85 -2.59 4.83
N THR A 76 4.67 -2.53 6.15
CA THR A 76 5.36 -1.53 7.00
C THR A 76 6.87 -1.54 6.78
N GLU A 77 7.52 -2.72 6.78
CA GLU A 77 8.96 -2.82 6.55
C GLU A 77 9.35 -2.50 5.10
N VAL A 78 8.55 -2.93 4.13
CA VAL A 78 8.73 -2.57 2.72
C VAL A 78 8.67 -1.05 2.54
N LEU A 79 7.66 -0.39 3.09
CA LEU A 79 7.49 1.06 3.06
C LEU A 79 8.61 1.78 3.80
N SER A 80 9.04 1.29 4.97
CA SER A 80 10.16 1.84 5.74
C SER A 80 11.45 1.91 4.91
N ASN A 81 11.75 0.84 4.17
CA ASN A 81 12.89 0.81 3.25
C ASN A 81 12.69 1.78 2.08
N ALA A 82 11.48 1.87 1.51
CA ALA A 82 11.19 2.74 0.37
C ALA A 82 11.34 4.22 0.70
N VAL A 83 10.72 4.66 1.79
CA VAL A 83 10.74 6.08 2.14
C VAL A 83 12.06 6.50 2.78
N GLY A 84 12.84 5.56 3.32
CA GLY A 84 14.13 5.83 3.93
C GLY A 84 14.07 6.69 5.19
N SER A 85 15.26 7.10 5.69
CA SER A 85 15.41 7.82 6.96
C SER A 85 14.71 9.18 7.00
N GLU A 86 14.51 9.82 5.86
CA GLU A 86 13.86 11.13 5.74
C GLU A 86 12.33 11.01 5.65
N GLY A 87 11.79 9.81 5.42
CA GLY A 87 10.35 9.54 5.37
C GLY A 87 9.80 9.02 6.69
N VAL A 88 8.48 8.93 6.77
CA VAL A 88 7.76 8.40 7.94
C VAL A 88 6.76 7.35 7.49
N VAL A 89 6.71 6.23 8.21
CA VAL A 89 5.70 5.18 8.01
C VAL A 89 4.80 5.08 9.24
N TYR A 90 3.53 5.32 9.07
CA TYR A 90 2.52 5.01 10.09
C TYR A 90 2.02 3.58 9.90
N ALA A 91 2.34 2.69 10.84
CA ALA A 91 1.82 1.32 10.85
C ALA A 91 0.50 1.31 11.64
N GLN A 92 -0.62 1.44 10.94
CA GLN A 92 -1.93 1.54 11.56
C GLN A 92 -2.59 0.17 11.68
N ASN A 93 -3.10 -0.13 12.88
CA ASN A 93 -3.96 -1.28 13.13
C ASN A 93 -5.09 -0.88 14.08
N PRO A 94 -6.35 -1.24 13.80
CA PRO A 94 -7.40 -1.13 14.79
C PRO A 94 -7.16 -2.11 15.94
N PRO A 95 -7.63 -1.79 17.17
CA PRO A 95 -7.37 -2.60 18.37
C PRO A 95 -7.76 -4.08 18.24
N MET A 96 -8.81 -4.39 17.46
CA MET A 96 -9.25 -5.76 17.21
C MET A 96 -8.17 -6.64 16.55
N ILE A 97 -7.32 -6.06 15.70
CA ILE A 97 -6.23 -6.78 15.02
C ILE A 97 -5.18 -7.26 16.04
N TYR A 98 -4.87 -6.44 17.03
CA TYR A 98 -3.89 -6.82 18.06
C TYR A 98 -4.40 -7.90 19.00
N ASN A 99 -5.70 -7.91 19.28
CA ASN A 99 -6.32 -8.93 20.12
C ASN A 99 -6.57 -10.26 19.38
N PHE A 100 -6.39 -10.27 18.05
CA PHE A 100 -6.62 -11.46 17.25
C PHE A 100 -5.63 -12.57 17.59
N ARG A 101 -6.12 -13.82 17.81
CA ARG A 101 -5.31 -15.00 18.12
C ARG A 101 -4.25 -14.73 19.20
N ASP A 102 -4.69 -14.33 20.39
CA ASP A 102 -3.83 -14.08 21.55
C ASP A 102 -2.68 -13.08 21.26
N GLY A 103 -2.95 -12.06 20.50
CA GLY A 103 -1.98 -11.02 20.18
C GLY A 103 -0.94 -11.43 19.14
N PHE A 104 -1.28 -12.33 18.23
CA PHE A 104 -0.36 -12.79 17.18
C PHE A 104 0.25 -11.63 16.38
N TYR A 105 -0.59 -10.69 15.91
CA TYR A 105 -0.11 -9.54 15.13
C TYR A 105 0.60 -8.49 16.00
N ASP A 106 0.17 -8.32 17.25
CA ASP A 106 0.87 -7.45 18.20
C ASP A 106 2.31 -7.92 18.43
N LYS A 107 2.47 -9.22 18.73
CA LYS A 107 3.79 -9.84 18.92
C LYS A 107 4.66 -9.72 17.67
N ALA A 108 4.09 -9.94 16.47
CA ALA A 108 4.80 -9.85 15.21
C ALA A 108 5.27 -8.41 14.93
N MET A 109 4.39 -7.42 15.10
CA MET A 109 4.73 -6.00 14.93
C MET A 109 5.79 -5.57 15.97
N SER A 110 5.63 -5.94 17.23
CA SER A 110 6.58 -5.62 18.30
C SER A 110 7.96 -6.22 18.03
N ALA A 111 8.02 -7.46 17.56
CA ALA A 111 9.28 -8.10 17.15
C ALA A 111 9.93 -7.38 15.96
N ARG A 112 9.13 -6.93 14.98
CA ARG A 112 9.60 -6.20 13.81
C ARG A 112 10.20 -4.84 14.16
N LEU A 113 9.64 -4.14 15.13
CA LEU A 113 10.07 -2.82 15.57
C LEU A 113 11.11 -2.85 16.72
N LYS A 114 11.46 -4.07 17.20
CA LYS A 114 12.37 -4.23 18.32
C LYS A 114 13.71 -3.52 18.08
N ASP A 115 14.26 -2.96 19.15
CA ASP A 115 15.57 -2.29 19.20
C ASP A 115 15.70 -1.11 18.21
N GLY A 116 14.57 -0.50 17.81
CA GLY A 116 14.55 0.63 16.88
C GLY A 116 14.96 0.27 15.46
N ARG A 117 14.86 -1.01 15.05
CA ARG A 117 15.28 -1.51 13.73
C ARG A 117 14.67 -0.75 12.55
N LEU A 118 13.46 -0.26 12.69
CA LEU A 118 12.76 0.58 11.72
C LEU A 118 12.49 1.95 12.35
N ALA A 119 13.53 2.77 12.49
CA ALA A 119 13.48 4.02 13.24
C ALA A 119 12.52 5.07 12.67
N ASN A 120 12.14 4.95 11.39
CA ASN A 120 11.18 5.82 10.70
C ASN A 120 9.72 5.32 10.77
N VAL A 121 9.46 4.25 11.54
CA VAL A 121 8.12 3.70 11.72
C VAL A 121 7.48 4.19 13.01
N VAL A 122 6.27 4.72 12.90
CA VAL A 122 5.39 5.10 14.01
C VAL A 122 4.23 4.11 14.08
N ARG A 123 4.14 3.36 15.17
CA ARG A 123 3.04 2.44 15.41
C ARG A 123 1.78 3.20 15.84
N LEU A 124 0.65 2.97 15.16
CA LEU A 124 -0.66 3.56 15.45
C LEU A 124 -1.70 2.48 15.76
N ASP A 125 -1.85 2.16 17.06
CA ASP A 125 -2.78 1.15 17.56
C ASP A 125 -4.17 1.78 17.79
N ARG A 126 -4.79 2.28 16.73
CA ARG A 126 -6.05 3.03 16.76
C ARG A 126 -6.87 2.75 15.50
N ASP A 127 -8.18 2.94 15.60
CA ASP A 127 -9.04 2.96 14.42
C ASP A 127 -8.63 4.08 13.46
N ILE A 128 -8.90 3.90 12.18
CA ILE A 128 -8.47 4.84 11.13
C ILE A 128 -9.05 6.25 11.30
N ASN A 129 -10.23 6.37 11.87
CA ASN A 129 -10.89 7.63 12.18
C ASN A 129 -10.43 8.28 13.50
N GLU A 130 -9.58 7.59 14.27
CA GLU A 130 -9.08 8.03 15.58
C GLU A 130 -7.56 8.16 15.63
N THR A 131 -6.87 8.20 14.49
CA THR A 131 -5.41 8.28 14.41
C THR A 131 -4.83 9.53 15.05
N GLY A 132 -5.59 10.60 15.14
CA GLY A 132 -5.14 11.92 15.60
C GLY A 132 -4.30 12.69 14.58
N LEU A 133 -4.11 12.14 13.38
CA LEU A 133 -3.41 12.83 12.29
C LEU A 133 -4.30 13.92 11.69
N GLN A 134 -3.65 15.00 11.28
CA GLN A 134 -4.35 16.10 10.61
C GLN A 134 -4.70 15.73 9.16
N PRO A 135 -5.80 16.24 8.60
CA PRO A 135 -6.09 16.13 7.19
C PRO A 135 -4.88 16.58 6.32
N GLY A 136 -4.63 15.90 5.23
CA GLY A 136 -3.52 16.22 4.33
C GLY A 136 -2.13 15.91 4.90
N THR A 137 -2.01 14.99 5.85
CA THR A 137 -0.71 14.57 6.40
C THR A 137 0.04 13.62 5.47
N LEU A 138 -0.66 12.72 4.78
CA LEU A 138 -0.06 11.61 4.07
C LEU A 138 0.21 11.93 2.60
N ASP A 139 1.39 11.58 2.12
CA ASP A 139 1.72 11.54 0.70
C ASP A 139 1.09 10.32 0.03
N ALA A 140 1.08 9.18 0.75
CA ALA A 140 0.45 7.96 0.28
C ALA A 140 -0.06 7.09 1.44
N ALA A 141 -0.95 6.17 1.11
CA ALA A 141 -1.37 5.07 1.97
C ALA A 141 -1.45 3.78 1.15
N ILE A 142 -1.35 2.63 1.81
CA ILE A 142 -1.59 1.33 1.20
C ILE A 142 -2.51 0.51 2.10
N THR A 143 -3.51 -0.16 1.51
CA THR A 143 -4.27 -1.23 2.14
C THR A 143 -4.10 -2.49 1.31
N ALA A 144 -3.71 -3.58 1.95
CA ALA A 144 -3.38 -4.79 1.22
C ALA A 144 -4.04 -6.02 1.86
N LEU A 145 -4.99 -6.60 1.12
CA LEU A 145 -5.67 -7.85 1.48
C LEU A 145 -6.55 -7.69 2.74
N ASN A 146 -7.21 -6.54 2.87
CA ASN A 146 -8.04 -6.20 4.03
C ASN A 146 -9.38 -5.52 3.65
N PHE A 147 -9.51 -4.96 2.43
CA PHE A 147 -10.70 -4.19 2.07
C PHE A 147 -11.94 -5.09 1.96
N HIS A 148 -11.76 -6.34 1.52
CA HIS A 148 -12.83 -7.35 1.51
C HIS A 148 -13.47 -7.58 2.89
N ASP A 149 -12.69 -7.52 3.98
CA ASP A 149 -13.22 -7.66 5.35
C ASP A 149 -14.10 -6.49 5.76
N ILE A 150 -13.95 -5.33 5.12
CA ILE A 150 -14.79 -4.16 5.35
C ILE A 150 -16.09 -4.26 4.54
N VAL A 151 -15.99 -4.59 3.25
CA VAL A 151 -17.13 -4.44 2.30
C VAL A 151 -18.01 -5.67 2.17
N ASN A 152 -17.52 -6.88 2.45
CA ASN A 152 -18.28 -8.11 2.29
C ASN A 152 -19.29 -8.36 3.44
N ASN A 153 -19.27 -7.56 4.51
CA ASN A 153 -20.15 -7.72 5.66
C ASN A 153 -21.45 -6.92 5.51
N PRO A 154 -22.53 -7.25 6.25
CA PRO A 154 -23.73 -6.44 6.29
C PRO A 154 -23.40 -4.97 6.63
N GLY A 155 -23.87 -4.03 5.81
CA GLY A 155 -23.50 -2.62 5.91
C GLY A 155 -22.15 -2.27 5.30
N GLY A 156 -21.48 -3.22 4.64
CA GLY A 156 -20.14 -3.08 4.08
C GLY A 156 -19.99 -1.94 3.08
N ALA A 157 -21.01 -1.67 2.27
CA ALA A 157 -20.96 -0.53 1.35
C ALA A 157 -20.78 0.80 2.09
N GLN A 158 -21.52 1.03 3.18
CA GLN A 158 -21.38 2.23 4.00
C GLN A 158 -20.04 2.25 4.75
N ALA A 159 -19.59 1.12 5.29
CA ALA A 159 -18.31 0.99 5.98
C ALA A 159 -17.14 1.26 5.02
N GLY A 160 -17.17 0.68 3.82
CA GLY A 160 -16.18 0.90 2.77
C GLY A 160 -16.12 2.35 2.32
N ALA A 161 -17.27 2.99 2.09
CA ALA A 161 -17.35 4.41 1.75
C ALA A 161 -16.76 5.29 2.88
N GLY A 162 -17.09 5.01 4.14
CA GLY A 162 -16.54 5.71 5.30
C GLY A 162 -15.03 5.55 5.43
N PHE A 163 -14.51 4.34 5.24
CA PHE A 163 -13.08 4.04 5.23
C PHE A 163 -12.36 4.87 4.15
N LEU A 164 -12.86 4.82 2.91
CA LEU A 164 -12.26 5.55 1.78
C LEU A 164 -12.31 7.06 2.00
N ALA A 165 -13.41 7.59 2.52
CA ALA A 165 -13.54 9.01 2.85
C ALA A 165 -12.53 9.46 3.92
N THR A 166 -12.33 8.65 4.97
CA THR A 166 -11.34 8.93 6.03
C THR A 166 -9.92 8.93 5.46
N VAL A 167 -9.57 7.92 4.67
CA VAL A 167 -8.24 7.85 4.01
C VAL A 167 -8.06 9.04 3.07
N LYS A 168 -9.07 9.38 2.26
CA LYS A 168 -9.02 10.56 1.36
C LYS A 168 -8.78 11.86 2.12
N ALA A 169 -9.39 12.02 3.30
CA ALA A 169 -9.17 13.20 4.14
C ALA A 169 -7.72 13.29 4.63
N LEU A 170 -7.11 12.17 5.02
CA LEU A 170 -5.72 12.11 5.50
C LEU A 170 -4.69 12.35 4.38
N LEU A 171 -5.01 12.03 3.14
CA LEU A 171 -4.13 12.24 2.00
C LEU A 171 -4.02 13.73 1.64
N LYS A 172 -2.81 14.16 1.26
CA LYS A 172 -2.56 15.45 0.61
C LYS A 172 -3.30 15.52 -0.75
N PRO A 173 -3.60 16.71 -1.28
CA PRO A 173 -3.95 16.84 -2.69
C PRO A 173 -2.89 16.17 -3.58
N GLY A 174 -3.29 15.33 -4.53
CA GLY A 174 -2.40 14.49 -5.34
C GLY A 174 -1.86 13.25 -4.63
N GLY A 175 -2.16 13.07 -3.34
CA GLY A 175 -1.75 11.87 -2.58
C GLY A 175 -2.47 10.60 -3.05
N VAL A 176 -1.85 9.45 -2.83
CA VAL A 176 -2.25 8.17 -3.42
C VAL A 176 -2.66 7.15 -2.35
N LEU A 177 -3.78 6.46 -2.57
CA LEU A 177 -4.10 5.20 -1.89
C LEU A 177 -3.85 4.04 -2.85
N GLY A 178 -2.93 3.14 -2.52
CA GLY A 178 -2.80 1.82 -3.13
C GLY A 178 -3.78 0.86 -2.48
N LEU A 179 -4.72 0.31 -3.25
CA LEU A 179 -5.65 -0.71 -2.79
C LEU A 179 -5.37 -2.02 -3.50
N ILE A 180 -5.01 -3.04 -2.72
CA ILE A 180 -4.72 -4.38 -3.19
C ILE A 180 -5.66 -5.35 -2.49
N ASP A 181 -6.37 -6.20 -3.26
CA ASP A 181 -7.15 -7.26 -2.64
C ASP A 181 -7.27 -8.50 -3.53
N HIS A 182 -7.64 -9.63 -2.91
CA HIS A 182 -7.91 -10.88 -3.59
C HIS A 182 -9.17 -10.77 -4.43
N VAL A 183 -9.10 -11.14 -5.70
CA VAL A 183 -10.28 -11.17 -6.58
C VAL A 183 -11.20 -12.31 -6.17
N GLY A 184 -12.45 -12.00 -5.97
CA GLY A 184 -13.56 -12.94 -5.80
C GLY A 184 -14.58 -12.78 -6.92
N ASP A 185 -15.33 -13.84 -7.19
CA ASP A 185 -16.41 -13.84 -8.17
C ASP A 185 -17.73 -13.56 -7.44
N SER A 186 -18.63 -12.77 -8.06
CA SER A 186 -19.86 -12.28 -7.42
C SER A 186 -20.90 -13.39 -7.09
N ASP A 187 -20.75 -14.57 -7.72
CA ASP A 187 -21.61 -15.74 -7.45
C ASP A 187 -21.09 -16.62 -6.29
N LYS A 188 -20.02 -16.22 -5.61
CA LYS A 188 -19.37 -16.98 -4.53
C LYS A 188 -19.58 -16.34 -3.15
N ASN A 189 -19.40 -17.13 -2.10
CA ASN A 189 -19.36 -16.62 -0.73
C ASN A 189 -18.00 -15.98 -0.43
N ASN A 190 -17.82 -14.75 -0.89
CA ASN A 190 -16.55 -14.03 -0.77
C ASN A 190 -16.14 -13.73 0.69
N THR A 191 -17.09 -13.68 1.62
CA THR A 191 -16.78 -13.57 3.06
C THR A 191 -16.03 -14.80 3.57
N GLU A 192 -16.50 -16.00 3.26
CA GLU A 192 -15.82 -17.26 3.65
C GLU A 192 -14.51 -17.47 2.91
N LEU A 193 -14.44 -17.06 1.65
CA LEU A 193 -13.25 -17.20 0.82
C LEU A 193 -12.17 -16.15 1.15
N HIS A 194 -12.50 -15.11 1.93
CA HIS A 194 -11.65 -13.94 2.17
C HIS A 194 -11.19 -13.27 0.87
N ARG A 195 -12.16 -13.03 -0.04
CA ARG A 195 -11.95 -12.39 -1.34
C ARG A 195 -12.85 -11.18 -1.48
N LEU A 196 -12.40 -10.21 -2.26
CA LEU A 196 -13.19 -9.03 -2.61
C LEU A 196 -14.16 -9.37 -3.73
N ASP A 197 -15.44 -9.19 -3.49
CA ASP A 197 -16.41 -9.09 -4.58
C ASP A 197 -16.12 -7.78 -5.35
N VAL A 198 -15.39 -7.92 -6.44
CA VAL A 198 -14.92 -6.75 -7.21
C VAL A 198 -16.09 -6.01 -7.85
N GLU A 199 -17.14 -6.72 -8.31
CA GLU A 199 -18.30 -6.09 -8.93
C GLU A 199 -19.09 -5.26 -7.91
N ALA A 200 -19.23 -5.75 -6.68
CA ALA A 200 -19.88 -5.02 -5.59
C ALA A 200 -19.01 -3.88 -5.03
N ALA A 201 -17.69 -4.05 -4.99
CA ALA A 201 -16.77 -3.06 -4.43
C ALA A 201 -16.48 -1.88 -5.37
N LEU A 202 -16.46 -2.11 -6.68
CA LEU A 202 -16.09 -1.09 -7.66
C LEU A 202 -16.97 0.17 -7.59
N PRO A 203 -18.30 0.10 -7.52
CA PRO A 203 -19.14 1.29 -7.36
C PRO A 203 -18.85 2.09 -6.08
N ILE A 204 -18.45 1.41 -4.99
CA ILE A 204 -18.08 2.06 -3.72
C ILE A 204 -16.80 2.85 -3.88
N ILE A 205 -15.81 2.26 -4.58
CA ILE A 205 -14.51 2.87 -4.84
C ILE A 205 -14.67 4.08 -5.77
N GLU A 206 -15.43 3.95 -6.86
CA GLU A 206 -15.71 5.03 -7.80
C GLU A 206 -16.43 6.20 -7.14
N ALA A 207 -17.44 5.91 -6.31
CA ALA A 207 -18.20 6.94 -5.58
C ALA A 207 -17.36 7.70 -4.54
N ALA A 208 -16.21 7.19 -4.12
CA ALA A 208 -15.31 7.88 -3.18
C ALA A 208 -14.62 9.10 -3.81
N GLY A 209 -14.73 9.30 -5.13
CA GLY A 209 -14.25 10.50 -5.83
C GLY A 209 -12.74 10.62 -5.90
N PHE A 210 -12.03 9.52 -5.99
CA PHE A 210 -10.62 9.46 -6.40
C PHE A 210 -10.52 9.38 -7.93
N GLU A 211 -9.40 9.83 -8.47
CA GLU A 211 -8.97 9.45 -9.81
C GLU A 211 -8.41 8.03 -9.73
N MET A 212 -9.00 7.07 -10.46
CA MET A 212 -8.65 5.66 -10.36
C MET A 212 -7.87 5.18 -11.59
N ALA A 213 -6.79 4.46 -11.34
CA ALA A 213 -6.09 3.65 -12.32
C ALA A 213 -5.93 2.22 -11.79
N SER A 214 -5.84 1.23 -12.68
CA SER A 214 -5.64 -0.18 -12.36
C SER A 214 -4.37 -0.73 -13.02
N SER A 215 -3.81 -1.80 -12.45
CA SER A 215 -2.66 -2.50 -13.01
C SER A 215 -2.85 -4.02 -12.94
N ASP A 216 -2.41 -4.71 -13.99
CA ASP A 216 -2.41 -6.17 -14.06
C ASP A 216 -1.19 -6.82 -13.39
N LEU A 217 -0.35 -6.03 -12.75
CA LEU A 217 0.90 -6.48 -12.12
C LEU A 217 0.72 -7.66 -11.16
N LEU A 218 -0.39 -7.70 -10.42
CA LEU A 218 -0.72 -8.73 -9.43
C LEU A 218 -1.80 -9.72 -9.90
N ARG A 219 -2.18 -9.67 -11.18
CA ARG A 219 -3.16 -10.60 -11.74
C ARG A 219 -2.55 -11.99 -11.86
N ASN A 220 -3.36 -13.01 -11.55
CA ASN A 220 -3.05 -14.42 -11.76
C ASN A 220 -4.27 -15.12 -12.33
N PRO A 221 -4.32 -15.32 -13.67
CA PRO A 221 -5.47 -15.97 -14.32
C PRO A 221 -5.59 -17.48 -14.00
N ASP A 222 -4.54 -18.08 -13.44
CA ASP A 222 -4.55 -19.50 -13.06
C ASP A 222 -5.21 -19.74 -11.67
N ASP A 223 -5.57 -18.68 -10.93
CA ASP A 223 -6.35 -18.79 -9.69
C ASP A 223 -7.82 -19.00 -10.02
N ASP A 224 -8.36 -20.17 -9.71
CA ASP A 224 -9.78 -20.53 -9.93
C ASP A 224 -10.77 -19.79 -9.00
N ARG A 225 -10.24 -19.07 -8.00
CA ARG A 225 -10.96 -18.25 -7.03
C ARG A 225 -12.00 -18.99 -6.17
N ILE A 226 -11.99 -20.32 -6.18
CA ILE A 226 -12.93 -21.13 -5.39
C ILE A 226 -12.39 -21.54 -4.02
N ALA A 227 -11.09 -21.42 -3.80
CA ALA A 227 -10.46 -21.77 -2.55
C ALA A 227 -10.26 -20.53 -1.66
N MET A 228 -10.40 -20.75 -0.34
CA MET A 228 -10.08 -19.75 0.67
C MET A 228 -8.59 -19.34 0.54
N VAL A 229 -8.31 -18.04 0.58
CA VAL A 229 -6.96 -17.47 0.34
C VAL A 229 -5.87 -17.97 1.30
N PHE A 230 -6.26 -18.53 2.46
CA PHE A 230 -5.33 -19.12 3.43
C PHE A 230 -4.99 -20.59 3.15
N ASN A 231 -5.60 -21.22 2.13
CA ASN A 231 -5.24 -22.57 1.69
C ASN A 231 -3.73 -22.59 1.30
N PRO A 232 -2.91 -23.46 1.92
CA PRO A 232 -1.47 -23.48 1.68
C PRO A 232 -1.07 -23.68 0.21
N VAL A 233 -1.93 -24.33 -0.60
CA VAL A 233 -1.65 -24.61 -2.02
C VAL A 233 -1.65 -23.34 -2.87
N ILE A 234 -2.56 -22.38 -2.57
CA ILE A 234 -2.71 -21.14 -3.35
C ILE A 234 -2.20 -19.91 -2.62
N ARG A 235 -1.82 -20.05 -1.34
CA ARG A 235 -1.40 -18.91 -0.52
C ARG A 235 -0.22 -18.17 -1.14
N GLY A 236 -0.44 -16.87 -1.41
CA GLY A 236 0.56 -16.02 -2.08
C GLY A 236 0.47 -16.03 -3.60
N GLN A 237 -0.34 -16.92 -4.21
CA GLN A 237 -0.52 -17.05 -5.65
C GLN A 237 -1.93 -16.68 -6.14
N THR A 238 -2.77 -16.12 -5.28
CA THR A 238 -4.12 -15.68 -5.62
C THR A 238 -4.12 -14.57 -6.66
N ASP A 239 -5.17 -14.51 -7.47
CA ASP A 239 -5.45 -13.36 -8.34
C ASP A 239 -5.79 -12.14 -7.50
N ARG A 240 -5.23 -10.94 -7.85
CA ARG A 240 -5.42 -9.72 -7.08
C ARG A 240 -5.65 -8.53 -7.98
N VAL A 241 -6.54 -7.64 -7.53
CA VAL A 241 -6.61 -6.27 -8.06
C VAL A 241 -5.50 -5.43 -7.45
N LEU A 242 -5.03 -4.46 -8.23
CA LEU A 242 -4.17 -3.37 -7.77
C LEU A 242 -4.74 -2.07 -8.32
N TYR A 243 -5.30 -1.24 -7.45
CA TYR A 243 -5.82 0.08 -7.78
C TYR A 243 -4.94 1.18 -7.21
N LYS A 244 -4.70 2.21 -8.02
CA LYS A 244 -4.11 3.49 -7.62
C LYS A 244 -5.24 4.51 -7.57
N LEU A 245 -5.56 4.97 -6.38
CA LEU A 245 -6.61 5.93 -6.12
C LEU A 245 -5.95 7.26 -5.74
N THR A 246 -5.92 8.20 -6.67
CA THR A 246 -5.30 9.50 -6.48
C THR A 246 -6.33 10.52 -6.01
N LYS A 247 -6.06 11.20 -4.89
CA LYS A 247 -6.89 12.32 -4.45
C LYS A 247 -6.71 13.48 -5.42
N PRO A 248 -7.79 14.04 -6.03
CA PRO A 248 -7.69 15.20 -6.90
C PRO A 248 -6.89 16.35 -6.27
N ALA A 249 -6.08 17.04 -7.08
CA ALA A 249 -5.26 18.16 -6.63
C ALA A 249 -6.10 19.40 -6.26
N ASP A 250 -7.17 19.62 -7.01
CA ASP A 250 -8.16 20.68 -6.76
C ASP A 250 -9.30 20.06 -5.96
N GLY A 251 -9.57 20.62 -4.78
CA GLY A 251 -10.52 20.07 -3.82
C GLY A 251 -11.91 19.82 -4.42
N GLY A 252 -12.08 18.62 -4.97
CA GLY A 252 -13.36 18.05 -5.37
C GLY A 252 -14.00 17.30 -4.21
#